data_156e26979e47d535b8adf689f76c34f3
#
_entry.id   156e26979e47d535b8adf689f76c34f3
#
_cell.length_a   1.000
_cell.length_b   1.000
_cell.length_c   1.000
_cell.angle_alpha   90.00
_cell.angle_beta   90.00
_cell.angle_gamma   90.00
#
_symmetry.space_group_name_H-M   'P 1'
#
loop_
_entity.id
_entity.type
_entity.pdbx_description
1 polymer ?
#
loop_
_entity_poly.entity_id
_entity_poly.type
_entity_poly.pdbx_seq_one_letter_code
_entity_poly.pdbx_strand_id
1 'polypeptide(L)'
;MYINGVKLVSGSDYTATSSSVITLEENALSGDVVEVVAITSAANLVQGFYTANTFTATTSDQVLSSNAVANKSIKYVISATHASAGTHAAEVLLINDGTSAYFIQYGDVYSNASLFTLSSDVNSGNMRLLITPANTNTTVDTFQIRHS
;
A
#
# COMPACT_ATOMS: atom_id res chain seq x y z
N MET A 1 15.19 -23.87 11.00
CA MET A 1 16.56 -24.19 10.57
C MET A 1 17.00 -25.49 11.19
N TYR A 2 17.80 -26.29 10.49
CA TYR A 2 18.29 -27.58 10.94
C TYR A 2 19.76 -27.73 10.63
N ILE A 3 20.48 -28.50 11.45
CA ILE A 3 21.85 -28.96 11.18
C ILE A 3 21.87 -30.49 11.29
N ASN A 4 22.34 -31.20 10.27
CA ASN A 4 22.34 -32.67 10.21
C ASN A 4 20.98 -33.31 10.59
N GLY A 5 19.87 -32.62 10.22
CA GLY A 5 18.50 -33.04 10.56
C GLY A 5 18.03 -32.68 11.97
N VAL A 6 18.88 -32.10 12.81
CA VAL A 6 18.50 -31.64 14.16
C VAL A 6 17.97 -30.22 14.07
N LYS A 7 16.76 -30.00 14.63
CA LYS A 7 16.12 -28.69 14.66
C LYS A 7 16.83 -27.74 15.62
N LEU A 8 17.23 -26.58 15.12
CA LEU A 8 17.82 -25.51 15.90
C LEU A 8 16.78 -24.57 16.49
N VAL A 9 17.08 -24.00 17.67
CA VAL A 9 16.22 -23.07 18.40
C VAL A 9 16.66 -21.64 18.12
N SER A 10 15.75 -20.80 17.68
CA SER A 10 16.03 -19.38 17.46
C SER A 10 16.31 -18.68 18.79
N GLY A 11 17.34 -17.86 18.82
CA GLY A 11 17.80 -17.14 20.01
C GLY A 11 18.76 -17.92 20.93
N SER A 12 18.89 -19.25 20.72
CA SER A 12 19.85 -20.10 21.44
C SER A 12 20.93 -20.69 20.54
N ASP A 13 20.54 -21.20 19.37
CA ASP A 13 21.45 -21.87 18.46
C ASP A 13 21.75 -21.02 17.20
N TYR A 14 20.88 -20.08 16.91
CA TYR A 14 21.07 -19.13 15.81
C TYR A 14 20.28 -17.82 16.03
N THR A 15 20.74 -16.76 15.42
CA THR A 15 20.04 -15.48 15.33
C THR A 15 19.68 -15.16 13.87
N ALA A 16 18.47 -14.59 13.64
CA ALA A 16 17.98 -14.13 12.36
C ALA A 16 17.40 -12.73 12.53
N THR A 17 18.29 -11.73 12.57
CA THR A 17 17.93 -10.33 12.84
C THR A 17 17.64 -9.51 11.60
N SER A 18 17.88 -10.07 10.42
CA SER A 18 17.58 -9.43 9.13
C SER A 18 16.89 -10.40 8.18
N SER A 19 16.27 -9.88 7.14
CA SER A 19 15.59 -10.67 6.10
C SER A 19 16.50 -11.56 5.25
N SER A 20 17.83 -11.41 5.37
CA SER A 20 18.81 -12.04 4.47
C SER A 20 20.00 -12.70 5.16
N VAL A 21 20.12 -12.58 6.49
CA VAL A 21 21.26 -13.11 7.23
C VAL A 21 20.78 -13.94 8.42
N ILE A 22 21.31 -15.15 8.53
CA ILE A 22 21.19 -16.02 9.69
C ILE A 22 22.61 -16.27 10.21
N THR A 23 22.80 -16.05 11.50
CA THR A 23 24.09 -16.28 12.17
C THR A 23 23.93 -17.43 13.14
N LEU A 24 24.77 -18.47 13.01
CA LEU A 24 24.86 -19.55 13.96
C LEU A 24 25.65 -19.09 15.19
N GLU A 25 25.23 -19.49 16.40
CA GLU A 25 25.99 -19.23 17.62
C GLU A 25 27.25 -20.10 17.70
N GLU A 26 27.19 -21.33 17.15
CA GLU A 26 28.34 -22.19 16.97
C GLU A 26 28.59 -22.42 15.46
N ASN A 27 29.85 -22.40 15.04
CA ASN A 27 30.22 -22.60 13.66
C ASN A 27 29.88 -24.02 13.17
N ALA A 28 29.26 -24.13 11.99
CA ALA A 28 29.11 -25.42 11.35
C ALA A 28 30.49 -26.00 10.98
N LEU A 29 30.66 -27.31 11.18
CA LEU A 29 31.90 -28.02 10.88
C LEU A 29 31.93 -28.47 9.42
N SER A 30 33.13 -28.81 8.93
CA SER A 30 33.25 -29.37 7.59
C SER A 30 32.52 -30.70 7.48
N GLY A 31 31.55 -30.78 6.56
CA GLY A 31 30.66 -31.93 6.34
C GLY A 31 29.28 -31.81 6.96
N ASP A 32 29.03 -30.76 7.73
CA ASP A 32 27.69 -30.49 8.23
C ASP A 32 26.73 -30.06 7.10
N VAL A 33 25.50 -30.55 7.16
CA VAL A 33 24.42 -30.14 6.26
C VAL A 33 23.54 -29.14 6.99
N VAL A 34 23.48 -27.91 6.50
CA VAL A 34 22.65 -26.84 7.02
C VAL A 34 21.42 -26.67 6.13
N GLU A 35 20.22 -26.86 6.70
CA GLU A 35 18.95 -26.67 6.01
C GLU A 35 18.19 -25.46 6.60
N VAL A 36 17.79 -24.54 5.73
CA VAL A 36 16.99 -23.36 6.09
C VAL A 36 15.65 -23.43 5.37
N VAL A 37 14.56 -23.50 6.14
CA VAL A 37 13.22 -23.33 5.59
C VAL A 37 12.81 -21.88 5.87
N ALA A 38 12.83 -21.04 4.84
CA ALA A 38 12.31 -19.70 4.89
C ALA A 38 10.84 -19.71 4.44
N ILE A 39 9.93 -19.42 5.36
CA ILE A 39 8.53 -19.20 5.02
C ILE A 39 8.34 -17.70 4.87
N THR A 40 8.30 -17.24 3.63
CA THR A 40 7.81 -15.88 3.37
C THR A 40 6.31 -15.89 3.61
N SER A 41 5.83 -15.02 4.51
CA SER A 41 4.40 -14.83 4.65
C SER A 41 3.83 -14.47 3.29
N ALA A 42 2.73 -15.13 2.91
CA ALA A 42 2.00 -14.85 1.67
C ALA A 42 1.31 -13.46 1.68
N ALA A 43 1.90 -12.48 2.36
CA ALA A 43 1.43 -11.10 2.40
C ALA A 43 1.39 -10.42 1.02
N ASN A 44 1.89 -11.09 -0.02
CA ASN A 44 1.85 -10.61 -1.41
C ASN A 44 0.74 -11.22 -2.27
N LEU A 45 -0.19 -11.99 -1.72
CA LEU A 45 -1.29 -12.57 -2.50
C LEU A 45 -2.41 -11.57 -2.83
N VAL A 46 -2.46 -10.46 -2.11
CA VAL A 46 -3.26 -9.28 -2.49
C VAL A 46 -2.33 -8.08 -2.42
N GLN A 47 -1.85 -7.60 -3.55
CA GLN A 47 -1.08 -6.36 -3.61
C GLN A 47 -2.02 -5.16 -3.35
N GLY A 48 -2.51 -5.06 -2.12
CA GLY A 48 -3.17 -3.87 -1.62
C GLY A 48 -2.14 -2.96 -0.96
N PHE A 49 -2.09 -1.71 -1.39
CA PHE A 49 -1.25 -0.70 -0.77
C PHE A 49 -2.16 0.22 0.05
N TYR A 50 -1.87 0.32 1.33
CA TYR A 50 -2.54 1.25 2.22
C TYR A 50 -1.71 2.54 2.35
N THR A 51 -2.36 3.68 2.28
CA THR A 51 -1.74 4.99 2.48
C THR A 51 -2.70 5.88 3.26
N ALA A 52 -2.19 6.56 4.28
CA ALA A 52 -2.89 7.58 5.03
C ALA A 52 -2.23 8.94 4.78
N ASN A 53 -3.03 9.95 4.41
CA ASN A 53 -2.59 11.32 4.17
C ASN A 53 -3.50 12.29 4.92
N THR A 54 -2.93 13.35 5.50
CA THR A 54 -3.70 14.46 6.05
C THR A 54 -3.51 15.69 5.16
N PHE A 55 -4.61 16.18 4.59
CA PHE A 55 -4.62 17.36 3.74
C PHE A 55 -4.93 18.59 4.60
N THR A 56 -3.95 19.47 4.76
CA THR A 56 -4.02 20.66 5.62
C THR A 56 -4.65 21.88 4.92
N ALA A 57 -4.94 21.77 3.64
CA ALA A 57 -5.52 22.83 2.82
C ALA A 57 -6.63 22.27 1.92
N THR A 58 -7.52 23.17 1.49
CA THR A 58 -8.58 22.90 0.49
C THR A 58 -8.14 23.21 -0.94
N THR A 59 -6.80 23.20 -1.20
CA THR A 59 -6.24 23.42 -2.53
C THR A 59 -6.70 22.33 -3.49
N SER A 60 -7.09 22.74 -4.70
CA SER A 60 -7.52 21.84 -5.76
C SER A 60 -6.40 20.91 -6.21
N ASP A 61 -6.78 19.68 -6.61
CA ASP A 61 -5.92 18.74 -7.33
C ASP A 61 -4.63 18.34 -6.61
N GLN A 62 -4.71 18.18 -5.28
CA GLN A 62 -3.62 17.63 -4.50
C GLN A 62 -3.42 16.14 -4.83
N VAL A 63 -2.18 15.67 -4.90
CA VAL A 63 -1.90 14.27 -5.26
C VAL A 63 -2.31 13.32 -4.12
N LEU A 64 -3.34 12.52 -4.36
CA LEU A 64 -3.76 11.44 -3.46
C LEU A 64 -2.94 10.16 -3.73
N SER A 65 -2.74 9.84 -5.00
CA SER A 65 -1.96 8.67 -5.43
C SER A 65 -1.28 8.92 -6.76
N SER A 66 -0.07 8.39 -6.93
CA SER A 66 0.72 8.48 -8.16
C SER A 66 1.33 7.12 -8.48
N ASN A 67 1.06 6.57 -9.65
CA ASN A 67 1.48 5.24 -10.06
C ASN A 67 1.95 5.26 -11.51
N ALA A 68 3.00 4.48 -11.84
CA ALA A 68 3.48 4.39 -13.21
C ALA A 68 2.36 3.98 -14.18
N VAL A 69 2.34 4.58 -15.38
CA VAL A 69 1.34 4.28 -16.45
C VAL A 69 1.37 2.82 -16.92
N ALA A 70 2.43 2.07 -16.57
CA ALA A 70 2.49 0.62 -16.79
C ALA A 70 1.39 -0.14 -16.03
N ASN A 71 0.94 0.38 -14.88
CA ASN A 71 -0.25 -0.12 -14.20
C ASN A 71 -1.49 0.37 -14.96
N LYS A 72 -2.12 -0.52 -15.74
CA LYS A 72 -3.23 -0.16 -16.64
C LYS A 72 -4.52 0.19 -15.93
N SER A 73 -4.76 -0.43 -14.76
CA SER A 73 -5.92 -0.13 -13.94
C SER A 73 -5.63 -0.25 -12.45
N ILE A 74 -6.28 0.58 -11.66
CA ILE A 74 -6.17 0.58 -10.21
C ILE A 74 -7.57 0.77 -9.61
N LYS A 75 -7.93 -0.12 -8.70
CA LYS A 75 -9.10 0.06 -7.85
C LYS A 75 -8.68 0.68 -6.52
N TYR A 76 -9.42 1.70 -6.09
CA TYR A 76 -9.25 2.33 -4.78
C TYR A 76 -10.49 2.13 -3.92
N VAL A 77 -10.27 1.94 -2.62
CA VAL A 77 -11.24 2.22 -1.56
C VAL A 77 -10.69 3.41 -0.77
N ILE A 78 -11.47 4.47 -0.70
CA ILE A 78 -11.09 5.74 -0.08
C ILE A 78 -11.98 5.97 1.13
N SER A 79 -11.39 6.32 2.27
CA SER A 79 -12.10 6.76 3.46
C SER A 79 -11.52 8.08 3.93
N ALA A 80 -12.35 9.11 4.03
CA ALA A 80 -11.96 10.42 4.52
C ALA A 80 -12.66 10.71 5.84
N THR A 81 -11.93 11.35 6.77
CA THR A 81 -12.47 11.78 8.06
C THR A 81 -12.08 13.22 8.35
N HIS A 82 -13.02 13.97 8.94
CA HIS A 82 -12.78 15.31 9.43
C HIS A 82 -13.48 15.50 10.77
N ALA A 83 -12.81 16.12 11.73
CA ALA A 83 -13.25 16.17 13.14
C ALA A 83 -14.67 16.75 13.35
N SER A 84 -15.09 17.72 12.53
CA SER A 84 -16.40 18.35 12.64
C SER A 84 -17.34 18.09 11.46
N ALA A 85 -16.81 17.64 10.31
CA ALA A 85 -17.61 17.42 9.09
C ALA A 85 -17.97 15.94 8.86
N GLY A 86 -17.45 15.02 9.67
CA GLY A 86 -17.83 13.62 9.66
C GLY A 86 -16.93 12.72 8.83
N THR A 87 -17.52 11.70 8.21
CA THR A 87 -16.81 10.65 7.46
C THR A 87 -17.39 10.54 6.06
N HIS A 88 -16.55 10.24 5.07
CA HIS A 88 -16.92 10.00 3.69
C HIS A 88 -16.12 8.81 3.15
N ALA A 89 -16.77 7.84 2.52
CA ALA A 89 -16.15 6.72 1.86
C ALA A 89 -16.62 6.62 0.40
N ALA A 90 -15.69 6.21 -0.48
CA ALA A 90 -15.99 5.98 -1.90
C ALA A 90 -15.13 4.87 -2.47
N GLU A 91 -15.60 4.21 -3.52
CA GLU A 91 -14.81 3.35 -4.38
C GLU A 91 -14.50 4.05 -5.71
N VAL A 92 -13.31 3.83 -6.24
CA VAL A 92 -12.86 4.43 -7.50
C VAL A 92 -12.17 3.37 -8.35
N LEU A 93 -12.53 3.32 -9.62
CA LEU A 93 -11.75 2.61 -10.64
C LEU A 93 -11.05 3.64 -11.52
N LEU A 94 -9.74 3.59 -11.58
CA LEU A 94 -8.87 4.46 -12.38
C LEU A 94 -8.18 3.63 -13.47
N ILE A 95 -8.19 4.13 -14.70
CA ILE A 95 -7.46 3.55 -15.84
C ILE A 95 -6.65 4.61 -16.57
N ASN A 96 -5.69 4.18 -17.40
CA ASN A 96 -4.97 5.08 -18.29
C ASN A 96 -4.72 4.45 -19.66
N ASP A 97 -4.54 5.32 -20.67
CA ASP A 97 -4.14 4.96 -22.04
C ASP A 97 -2.66 5.28 -22.34
N GLY A 98 -1.90 5.72 -21.35
CA GLY A 98 -0.50 6.15 -21.42
C GLY A 98 -0.33 7.67 -21.52
N THR A 99 -1.36 8.42 -21.91
CA THR A 99 -1.36 9.89 -22.06
C THR A 99 -2.39 10.57 -21.18
N SER A 100 -3.51 9.91 -20.95
CA SER A 100 -4.64 10.41 -20.14
C SER A 100 -5.06 9.38 -19.11
N ALA A 101 -5.58 9.84 -17.98
CA ALA A 101 -6.19 9.01 -16.97
C ALA A 101 -7.69 9.29 -16.87
N TYR A 102 -8.45 8.22 -16.68
CA TYR A 102 -9.91 8.24 -16.61
C TYR A 102 -10.35 7.50 -15.37
N PHE A 103 -11.34 8.02 -14.67
CA PHE A 103 -11.87 7.34 -13.48
C PHE A 103 -13.38 7.37 -13.41
N ILE A 104 -13.93 6.43 -12.67
CA ILE A 104 -15.30 6.44 -12.19
C ILE A 104 -15.30 6.30 -10.67
N GLN A 105 -16.07 7.14 -10.00
CA GLN A 105 -16.35 7.06 -8.57
C GLN A 105 -17.74 6.42 -8.38
N TYR A 106 -17.81 5.46 -7.46
CA TYR A 106 -19.06 4.76 -7.13
C TYR A 106 -19.05 4.36 -5.65
N GLY A 107 -20.17 3.86 -5.13
CA GLY A 107 -20.28 3.50 -3.71
C GLY A 107 -20.07 4.67 -2.75
N ASP A 108 -20.46 5.87 -3.17
CA ASP A 108 -20.22 7.12 -2.47
C ASP A 108 -21.16 7.26 -1.26
N VAL A 109 -20.59 7.28 -0.05
CA VAL A 109 -21.35 7.33 1.21
C VAL A 109 -20.69 8.33 2.16
N TYR A 110 -21.46 9.24 2.71
CA TYR A 110 -20.98 10.21 3.71
C TYR A 110 -21.99 10.40 4.85
N SER A 111 -21.47 10.65 6.05
CA SER A 111 -22.29 10.79 7.25
C SER A 111 -23.03 12.13 7.34
N ASN A 112 -22.52 13.18 6.70
CA ASN A 112 -23.07 14.54 6.74
C ASN A 112 -23.02 15.19 5.36
N ALA A 113 -21.81 15.45 4.83
CA ALA A 113 -21.60 16.02 3.52
C ALA A 113 -20.36 15.40 2.88
N SER A 114 -20.20 15.54 1.55
CA SER A 114 -18.99 15.12 0.86
C SER A 114 -17.78 15.86 1.41
N LEU A 115 -16.72 15.12 1.75
CA LEU A 115 -15.47 15.67 2.27
C LEU A 115 -14.43 15.93 1.19
N PHE A 116 -14.64 15.47 -0.04
CA PHE A 116 -13.72 15.65 -1.15
C PHE A 116 -14.40 15.55 -2.51
N THR A 117 -13.73 16.07 -3.51
CA THR A 117 -13.94 15.76 -4.93
C THR A 117 -12.66 15.18 -5.52
N LEU A 118 -12.79 14.39 -6.58
CA LEU A 118 -11.67 13.74 -7.26
C LEU A 118 -11.51 14.25 -8.68
N SER A 119 -10.26 14.21 -9.15
CA SER A 119 -9.88 14.36 -10.55
C SER A 119 -8.74 13.39 -10.88
N SER A 120 -8.38 13.25 -12.14
CA SER A 120 -7.27 12.39 -12.57
C SER A 120 -6.50 13.03 -13.72
N ASP A 121 -5.20 12.74 -13.78
CA ASP A 121 -4.35 13.11 -14.90
C ASP A 121 -3.22 12.09 -15.13
N VAL A 122 -2.45 12.30 -16.19
CA VAL A 122 -1.13 11.69 -16.37
C VAL A 122 -0.07 12.79 -16.32
N ASN A 123 0.88 12.66 -15.43
CA ASN A 123 1.98 13.60 -15.28
C ASN A 123 3.32 12.86 -15.15
N SER A 124 4.28 13.24 -15.99
CA SER A 124 5.65 12.67 -15.99
C SER A 124 5.69 11.15 -15.99
N GLY A 125 4.84 10.50 -16.83
CA GLY A 125 4.77 9.04 -16.95
C GLY A 125 4.05 8.35 -15.79
N ASN A 126 3.36 9.09 -14.94
CA ASN A 126 2.55 8.56 -13.85
C ASN A 126 1.09 8.92 -14.02
N MET A 127 0.22 7.93 -13.87
CA MET A 127 -1.21 8.07 -13.68
C MET A 127 -1.47 8.52 -12.25
N ARG A 128 -2.18 9.65 -12.07
CA ARG A 128 -2.46 10.21 -10.75
C ARG A 128 -3.96 10.26 -10.49
N LEU A 129 -4.32 9.93 -9.26
CA LEU A 129 -5.61 10.29 -8.68
C LEU A 129 -5.40 11.51 -7.79
N LEU A 130 -6.15 12.55 -8.04
CA LEU A 130 -6.04 13.84 -7.38
C LEU A 130 -7.27 14.07 -6.52
N ILE A 131 -7.10 14.82 -5.45
CA ILE A 131 -8.16 15.12 -4.48
C ILE A 131 -8.21 16.63 -4.19
N THR A 132 -9.43 17.13 -4.07
CA THR A 132 -9.70 18.47 -3.52
C THR A 132 -10.52 18.29 -2.25
N PRO A 133 -9.93 18.43 -1.06
CA PRO A 133 -10.66 18.33 0.19
C PRO A 133 -11.64 19.50 0.36
N ALA A 134 -12.81 19.23 0.91
CA ALA A 134 -13.80 20.25 1.25
C ALA A 134 -13.43 21.03 2.52
N ASN A 135 -12.62 20.43 3.39
CA ASN A 135 -12.18 21.02 4.66
C ASN A 135 -10.68 20.86 4.86
N THR A 136 -10.05 21.82 5.53
CA THR A 136 -8.65 21.70 5.97
C THR A 136 -8.54 20.59 7.03
N ASN A 137 -7.35 19.99 7.15
CA ASN A 137 -7.11 18.89 8.10
C ASN A 137 -8.03 17.67 7.91
N THR A 138 -8.40 17.38 6.66
CA THR A 138 -9.09 16.14 6.30
C THR A 138 -8.05 15.02 6.19
N THR A 139 -8.23 13.96 6.97
CA THR A 139 -7.42 12.74 6.86
C THR A 139 -8.08 11.81 5.85
N VAL A 140 -7.29 11.28 4.93
CA VAL A 140 -7.75 10.40 3.87
C VAL A 140 -6.92 9.12 3.86
N ASP A 141 -7.59 8.01 4.07
CA ASP A 141 -7.03 6.68 3.98
C ASP A 141 -7.38 6.08 2.61
N THR A 142 -6.38 5.53 1.94
CA THR A 142 -6.59 4.85 0.67
C THR A 142 -6.06 3.43 0.72
N PHE A 143 -6.87 2.51 0.23
CA PHE A 143 -6.44 1.16 -0.10
C PHE A 143 -6.52 0.98 -1.60
N GLN A 144 -5.45 0.50 -2.25
CA GLN A 144 -5.40 0.35 -3.70
C GLN A 144 -5.02 -1.07 -4.12
N ILE A 145 -5.71 -1.58 -5.13
CA ILE A 145 -5.40 -2.85 -5.81
C ILE A 145 -4.98 -2.50 -7.23
N ARG A 146 -3.77 -2.88 -7.60
CA ARG A 146 -3.19 -2.61 -8.93
C ARG A 146 -3.31 -3.84 -9.82
N HIS A 147 -3.61 -3.59 -11.08
CA HIS A 147 -3.54 -4.58 -12.15
C HIS A 147 -2.54 -4.08 -13.21
N SER A 148 -1.52 -4.87 -13.44
CA SER A 148 -0.45 -4.62 -14.44
C SER A 148 -0.65 -5.50 -15.68
#